data_086782f7a91424133e62ab81e7f29bb5
#
_entry.id   086782f7a91424133e62ab81e7f29bb5
#
_cell.length_a   1.000
_cell.length_b   1.000
_cell.length_c   1.000
_cell.angle_alpha   90.00
_cell.angle_beta   90.00
_cell.angle_gamma   90.00
#
_symmetry.space_group_name_H-M   'P 1'
#
loop_
_entity.id
_entity.type
_entity.pdbx_description
1 polymer ?
#
loop_
_entity_poly.entity_id
_entity_poly.type
_entity_poly.pdbx_seq_one_letter_code
_entity_poly.pdbx_strand_id
1 'polypeptide(L)' 'MITLGIETSCDETAAAICYKGEILSNVISSQLIHSEFGGVVPEIASREHERLLNLIIEKAIKESKVSV' A
#
# COMPACT_ATOMS: atom_id res chain seq x y z
N MET A 1 20.40 1.92 6.09
CA MET A 1 19.66 1.06 5.14
C MET A 1 18.25 1.60 4.93
N ILE A 2 17.84 1.70 3.69
CA ILE A 2 16.48 2.10 3.34
C ILE A 2 15.62 0.85 3.32
N THR A 3 14.47 0.87 3.98
CA THR A 3 13.55 -0.26 4.05
C THR A 3 12.21 0.09 3.43
N LEU A 4 11.71 -0.78 2.56
CA LEU A 4 10.37 -0.70 2.01
C LEU A 4 9.48 -1.70 2.75
N GLY A 5 8.44 -1.21 3.41
CA GLY A 5 7.43 -2.06 4.04
C GLY A 5 6.17 -2.09 3.21
N ILE A 6 5.58 -3.26 3.04
CA ILE A 6 4.38 -3.46 2.23
C ILE A 6 3.33 -4.20 3.05
N GLU A 7 2.08 -3.74 2.98
CA GLU A 7 0.94 -4.45 3.55
C GLU A 7 -0.14 -4.62 2.48
N THR A 8 -0.62 -5.85 2.32
CA THR A 8 -1.72 -6.18 1.42
C THR A 8 -2.66 -7.13 2.15
N SER A 9 -3.39 -6.61 3.12
CA SER A 9 -4.32 -7.41 3.91
C SER A 9 -5.73 -6.83 3.82
N CYS A 10 -6.72 -7.72 3.91
CA CYS A 10 -8.14 -7.34 3.85
C CYS A 10 -8.42 -6.41 2.67
N ASP A 11 -8.76 -5.17 2.93
CA ASP A 11 -9.12 -4.18 1.91
C ASP A 11 -8.13 -3.01 1.83
N GLU A 12 -6.92 -3.18 2.39
CA GLU A 12 -5.91 -2.12 2.36
C GLU A 12 -4.65 -2.54 1.62
N THR A 13 -4.14 -1.65 0.78
CA THR A 13 -2.84 -1.78 0.14
C THR A 13 -2.00 -0.61 0.62
N ALA A 14 -0.84 -0.90 1.22
CA ALA A 14 -0.01 0.15 1.79
C ALA A 14 1.47 -0.10 1.51
N ALA A 15 2.23 0.98 1.41
CA ALA A 15 3.68 0.93 1.29
C ALA A 15 4.29 2.09 2.07
N ALA A 16 5.38 1.82 2.76
CA ALA A 16 6.09 2.82 3.54
C ALA A 16 7.59 2.72 3.30
N ILE A 17 8.27 3.86 3.27
CA ILE A 17 9.72 3.92 3.17
C ILE A 17 10.26 4.40 4.51
N CYS A 18 11.22 3.63 5.06
CA CYS A 18 11.85 3.94 6.34
C CYS A 18 13.36 4.04 6.19
N TYR A 19 13.98 4.93 6.96
CA TYR A 19 15.42 5.08 7.01
C TYR A 19 15.84 5.46 8.43
N LYS A 20 16.75 4.68 9.01
CA LYS A 20 17.28 4.92 10.37
C LYS A 20 16.17 5.11 11.41
N GLY A 21 15.14 4.28 11.35
CA GLY A 21 14.04 4.34 12.30
C GLY A 21 13.02 5.44 12.06
N GLU A 22 13.18 6.20 10.98
CA GLU A 22 12.28 7.27 10.61
C GLU A 22 11.43 6.86 9.40
N ILE A 23 10.13 7.13 9.46
CA ILE A 23 9.23 6.89 8.33
C ILE A 23 9.29 8.10 7.41
N LEU A 24 9.79 7.91 6.19
CA LEU A 24 9.90 8.98 5.19
C LEU A 24 8.64 9.14 4.35
N SER A 25 7.90 8.07 4.15
CA SER A 25 6.61 8.11 3.48
C SER A 25 5.76 6.94 3.91
N ASN A 26 4.44 7.10 3.83
CA ASN A 26 3.48 6.06 4.16
C ASN A 26 2.24 6.31 3.30
N VAL A 27 1.98 5.42 2.35
CA VAL A 27 0.87 5.55 1.41
C VAL A 27 -0.08 4.39 1.63
N ILE A 28 -1.35 4.70 1.87
CA ILE A 28 -2.39 3.72 2.15
C ILE A 28 -3.54 3.94 1.18
N SER A 29 -4.02 2.85 0.58
CA SER A 29 -5.22 2.86 -0.26
C SER A 29 -6.21 1.84 0.28
N SER A 30 -7.39 2.29 0.67
CA SER A 30 -8.47 1.42 1.16
C SER A 30 -9.45 1.12 0.03
N GLN A 31 -9.91 -0.13 -0.02
CA GLN A 31 -10.86 -0.58 -1.05
C GLN A 31 -12.29 -0.31 -0.59
N LEU A 32 -12.91 0.70 -1.15
CA LEU A 32 -14.26 1.08 -0.74
C LEU A 32 -15.35 0.17 -1.33
N ILE A 33 -15.05 -0.55 -2.41
CA ILE A 33 -16.03 -1.41 -3.08
C ILE A 33 -16.64 -2.48 -2.17
N HIS A 34 -15.90 -2.93 -1.16
CA HIS A 34 -16.37 -3.97 -0.24
C HIS A 34 -17.59 -3.55 0.57
N SER A 35 -17.80 -2.25 0.78
CA SER A 35 -18.94 -1.76 1.54
C SER A 35 -20.27 -2.13 0.89
N GLU A 36 -20.29 -2.29 -0.43
CA GLU A 36 -21.49 -2.70 -1.17
C GLU A 36 -21.90 -4.14 -0.86
N PHE A 37 -20.99 -4.94 -0.35
CA PHE A 37 -21.22 -6.36 -0.05
C PHE A 37 -21.28 -6.65 1.45
N GLY A 38 -21.24 -5.61 2.29
CA GLY A 38 -21.33 -5.75 3.73
C GLY A 38 -20.06 -6.25 4.42
N GLY A 39 -18.93 -6.25 3.72
CA GLY A 39 -17.65 -6.67 4.28
C GLY A 39 -16.64 -7.02 3.19
N VAL A 40 -15.45 -7.47 3.60
CA VAL A 40 -14.38 -7.81 2.66
C VAL A 40 -14.76 -9.02 1.80
N VAL A 41 -14.58 -8.88 0.48
CA VAL A 41 -14.76 -9.96 -0.49
C VAL A 41 -13.36 -10.40 -0.95
N PRO A 42 -12.87 -11.59 -0.52
CA PRO A 42 -11.47 -11.98 -0.76
C PRO A 42 -11.00 -11.95 -2.21
N GLU A 43 -11.84 -12.39 -3.15
CA GLU A 43 -11.46 -12.36 -4.57
C GLU A 43 -11.30 -10.95 -5.11
N ILE A 44 -12.16 -10.02 -4.68
CA ILE A 44 -12.07 -8.62 -5.08
C ILE A 44 -10.85 -7.99 -4.41
N ALA A 45 -10.61 -8.29 -3.14
CA ALA A 45 -9.45 -7.79 -2.42
C ALA A 45 -8.15 -8.19 -3.13
N SER A 46 -8.03 -9.46 -3.52
CA SER A 46 -6.85 -9.96 -4.22
C SER A 46 -6.59 -9.20 -5.52
N ARG A 47 -7.61 -8.97 -6.32
CA ARG A 47 -7.48 -8.22 -7.58
C ARG A 47 -7.08 -6.77 -7.35
N GLU A 48 -7.66 -6.13 -6.34
CA GLU A 48 -7.34 -4.74 -6.04
C GLU A 48 -5.92 -4.59 -5.51
N HIS A 49 -5.43 -5.50 -4.67
CA HIS A 49 -4.04 -5.49 -4.23
C HIS A 49 -3.09 -5.60 -5.42
N GLU A 50 -3.36 -6.52 -6.34
CA GLU A 50 -2.55 -6.71 -7.54
C GLU A 50 -2.55 -5.45 -8.41
N ARG A 51 -3.71 -4.84 -8.61
CA ARG A 51 -3.86 -3.65 -9.43
C ARG A 51 -3.15 -2.44 -8.82
N LEU A 52 -3.24 -2.28 -7.50
CA LEU A 52 -2.77 -1.08 -6.82
C LEU A 52 -1.32 -1.13 -6.36
N LEU A 53 -0.77 -2.34 -6.16
CA LEU A 53 0.52 -2.49 -5.49
C LEU A 53 1.65 -1.66 -6.12
N ASN A 54 1.85 -1.77 -7.43
CA ASN A 54 2.91 -1.05 -8.11
C ASN A 54 2.72 0.47 -8.01
N LEU A 55 1.48 0.94 -8.13
CA LEU A 55 1.17 2.37 -8.04
C LEU A 55 1.46 2.91 -6.65
N ILE A 56 1.11 2.14 -5.61
CA ILE A 56 1.33 2.53 -4.21
C ILE A 56 2.83 2.55 -3.89
N ILE A 57 3.58 1.55 -4.35
CA ILE A 57 5.03 1.50 -4.16
C ILE A 57 5.71 2.70 -4.83
N GLU A 58 5.37 2.97 -6.09
CA GLU A 58 5.92 4.11 -6.82
C GLU A 58 5.64 5.43 -6.10
N LYS A 59 4.42 5.59 -5.62
CA LYS A 59 4.03 6.79 -4.89
C LYS A 59 4.80 6.93 -3.58
N ALA A 60 4.98 5.83 -2.83
CA ALA A 60 5.74 5.84 -1.59
C ALA A 60 7.21 6.24 -1.83
N ILE A 61 7.82 5.68 -2.87
CA ILE A 61 9.20 6.01 -3.23
C ILE A 61 9.30 7.50 -3.60
N LYS A 62 8.39 7.98 -4.42
CA LYS A 62 8.38 9.38 -4.85
C LYS A 62 8.21 10.34 -3.69
N GLU A 63 7.27 10.05 -2.79
CA GLU A 63 7.01 10.91 -1.63
C GLU A 63 8.15 10.89 -0.61
N SER A 64 8.88 9.77 -0.52
CA SER A 64 10.02 9.66 0.38
C SER A 64 11.23 10.49 -0.07
N LYS A 65 11.29 10.82 -1.36
CA LYS A 65 12.39 11.56 -2.00
C LYS A 65 13.72 10.82 -1.95
N VAL A 66 13.69 9.50 -1.83
CA VAL A 66 14.91 8.69 -1.90
C VAL A 66 15.09 8.12 -3.30
N SER A 67 16.35 7.83 -3.65
CA SER A 67 16.71 7.14 -4.89
C SER A 67 16.82 5.65 -4.63
N VAL A 68 16.16 4.86 -5.43
CA VAL A 68 16.17 3.39 -5.27
C VAL A 68 16.68 2.73 -6.54
#